data_42da5041bd72fe74cca9343421dca27b
#
_entry.id   42da5041bd72fe74cca9343421dca27b
#
_cell.length_a   1.000
_cell.length_b   1.000
_cell.length_c   1.000
_cell.angle_alpha   90.00
_cell.angle_beta   90.00
_cell.angle_gamma   90.00
#
_symmetry.space_group_name_H-M   'P 1'
#
loop_
_entity.id
_entity.type
_entity.pdbx_description
1 polymer ?
#
loop_
_entity_poly.entity_id
_entity_poly.type
_entity_poly.pdbx_seq_one_letter_code
_entity_poly.pdbx_strand_id
1 'polypeptide(L)'
;MSDFFDCADETQRAQGLAAATAAVLRGGLVVLPTDTVYGIGADAFRPAAVSRLLVAKGRGRQMPPPVLVGSVRAASALVEDLGPFGQQLIDEFWPGGLTLVCRAGRSLKWDLGDTKGTVALRMPKHPVALALLAETGPMAVSSANLTGSPAAITAAQAREQLGDTVDVYLDGGPCETDTPSTIVDLTDDMPRLLRTGVVSIGRLREVAAVAMGPD
;
A
#
# COMPACT_ATOMS: atom_id res chain seq x y z
N MET A 1 11.30 10.04 19.07
CA MET A 1 12.40 10.23 18.08
C MET A 1 12.31 9.09 17.09
N SER A 2 12.24 9.38 15.81
CA SER A 2 12.10 8.40 14.74
C SER A 2 13.46 7.90 14.27
N ASP A 3 13.58 6.62 14.01
CA ASP A 3 14.78 6.04 13.41
C ASP A 3 14.76 6.23 11.89
N PHE A 4 15.92 6.48 11.29
CA PHE A 4 16.09 6.68 9.85
C PHE A 4 17.23 5.83 9.33
N PHE A 5 16.96 5.00 8.29
CA PHE A 5 17.93 4.06 7.73
C PHE A 5 18.09 4.24 6.23
N ASP A 6 19.33 4.39 5.78
CA ASP A 6 19.68 4.38 4.35
C ASP A 6 19.72 2.93 3.85
N CYS A 7 18.74 2.55 3.03
CA CYS A 7 18.64 1.21 2.47
C CYS A 7 19.56 0.96 1.26
N ALA A 8 20.30 1.96 0.79
CA ALA A 8 21.38 1.75 -0.17
C ALA A 8 22.59 1.08 0.49
N ASP A 9 22.85 1.39 1.76
CA ASP A 9 23.81 0.68 2.59
C ASP A 9 23.23 -0.66 3.06
N GLU A 10 23.93 -1.77 2.80
CA GLU A 10 23.42 -3.12 3.10
C GLU A 10 23.24 -3.35 4.61
N THR A 11 24.16 -2.83 5.43
CA THR A 11 24.11 -2.97 6.88
C THR A 11 22.95 -2.17 7.47
N GLN A 12 22.79 -0.91 7.05
CA GLN A 12 21.67 -0.08 7.50
C GLN A 12 20.34 -0.64 7.00
N ARG A 13 20.27 -1.17 5.76
CA ARG A 13 19.07 -1.83 5.24
C ARG A 13 18.64 -3.00 6.11
N ALA A 14 19.58 -3.88 6.50
CA ALA A 14 19.27 -5.01 7.38
C ALA A 14 18.79 -4.54 8.76
N GLN A 15 19.46 -3.56 9.36
CA GLN A 15 19.05 -2.96 10.62
C GLN A 15 17.70 -2.26 10.52
N GLY A 16 17.47 -1.51 9.45
CA GLY A 16 16.22 -0.80 9.18
C GLY A 16 15.04 -1.75 9.00
N LEU A 17 15.21 -2.84 8.24
CA LEU A 17 14.19 -3.87 8.09
C LEU A 17 13.83 -4.52 9.43
N ALA A 18 14.83 -4.86 10.25
CA ALA A 18 14.60 -5.42 11.58
C ALA A 18 13.86 -4.43 12.50
N ALA A 19 14.28 -3.15 12.51
CA ALA A 19 13.65 -2.09 13.30
C ALA A 19 12.21 -1.84 12.84
N ALA A 20 11.97 -1.75 11.51
CA ALA A 20 10.65 -1.56 10.92
C ALA A 20 9.71 -2.73 11.22
N THR A 21 10.19 -3.98 11.07
CA THR A 21 9.43 -5.18 11.44
C THR A 21 9.02 -5.13 12.90
N ALA A 22 9.97 -4.86 13.79
CA ALA A 22 9.69 -4.74 15.23
C ALA A 22 8.68 -3.60 15.53
N ALA A 23 8.80 -2.46 14.85
CA ALA A 23 7.85 -1.34 15.00
C ALA A 23 6.45 -1.75 14.58
N VAL A 24 6.27 -2.34 13.39
CA VAL A 24 4.97 -2.81 12.88
C VAL A 24 4.34 -3.82 13.83
N LEU A 25 5.09 -4.81 14.28
CA LEU A 25 4.60 -5.85 15.20
C LEU A 25 4.18 -5.28 16.57
N ARG A 26 4.72 -4.14 16.99
CA ARG A 26 4.27 -3.41 18.21
C ARG A 26 3.09 -2.47 17.96
N GLY A 27 2.62 -2.35 16.72
CA GLY A 27 1.56 -1.42 16.31
C GLY A 27 2.07 -0.01 16.02
N GLY A 28 3.34 0.11 15.67
CA GLY A 28 4.00 1.33 15.21
C GLY A 28 3.70 1.64 13.75
N LEU A 29 4.16 2.82 13.31
CA LEU A 29 4.05 3.28 11.95
C LEU A 29 5.44 3.30 11.29
N VAL A 30 5.51 2.89 10.04
CA VAL A 30 6.74 2.90 9.26
C VAL A 30 6.53 3.61 7.94
N VAL A 31 7.57 4.31 7.46
CA VAL A 31 7.63 4.83 6.10
C VAL A 31 8.54 3.93 5.29
N LEU A 32 8.06 3.53 4.10
CA LEU A 32 8.75 2.60 3.21
C LEU A 32 8.70 3.08 1.76
N PRO A 33 9.76 2.82 0.97
CA PRO A 33 9.79 3.11 -0.45
C PRO A 33 8.90 2.14 -1.23
N THR A 34 8.31 2.61 -2.33
CA THR A 34 7.61 1.76 -3.31
C THR A 34 8.01 2.14 -4.74
N ASP A 35 7.53 1.38 -5.71
CA ASP A 35 7.68 1.65 -7.14
C ASP A 35 6.82 2.81 -7.67
N THR A 36 6.09 3.52 -6.80
CA THR A 36 5.29 4.71 -7.14
C THR A 36 5.69 5.90 -6.28
N VAL A 37 5.13 6.00 -5.08
CA VAL A 37 5.44 7.04 -4.08
C VAL A 37 5.76 6.38 -2.75
N TYR A 38 6.42 7.08 -1.83
CA TYR A 38 6.62 6.57 -0.47
C TYR A 38 5.29 6.28 0.21
N GLY A 39 5.25 5.19 0.98
CA GLY A 39 4.10 4.78 1.77
C GLY A 39 4.34 4.94 3.26
N ILE A 40 3.30 5.32 4.02
CA ILE A 40 3.24 5.16 5.46
C ILE A 40 2.37 3.94 5.76
N GLY A 41 2.87 3.03 6.59
CA GLY A 41 2.25 1.72 6.81
C GLY A 41 2.11 1.33 8.26
N ALA A 42 1.14 0.46 8.51
CA ALA A 42 0.83 -0.15 9.80
C ALA A 42 0.37 -1.60 9.60
N ASP A 43 0.41 -2.42 10.64
CA ASP A 43 -0.18 -3.76 10.63
C ASP A 43 -1.68 -3.68 10.31
N ALA A 44 -2.11 -4.31 9.19
CA ALA A 44 -3.50 -4.30 8.73
C ALA A 44 -4.46 -5.01 9.70
N PHE A 45 -3.97 -5.96 10.49
CA PHE A 45 -4.76 -6.75 11.45
C PHE A 45 -4.80 -6.15 12.86
N ARG A 46 -4.22 -4.96 13.05
CA ARG A 46 -4.20 -4.24 14.31
C ARG A 46 -5.02 -2.93 14.22
N PRO A 47 -6.30 -2.92 14.59
CA PRO A 47 -7.17 -1.75 14.45
C PRO A 47 -6.60 -0.46 15.06
N ALA A 48 -5.93 -0.56 16.21
CA ALA A 48 -5.30 0.60 16.85
C ALA A 48 -4.15 1.18 16.00
N ALA A 49 -3.38 0.34 15.29
CA ALA A 49 -2.30 0.78 14.41
C ALA A 49 -2.88 1.44 13.13
N VAL A 50 -3.95 0.89 12.57
CA VAL A 50 -4.67 1.51 11.45
C VAL A 50 -5.26 2.85 11.85
N SER A 51 -5.83 2.97 13.04
CA SER A 51 -6.31 4.25 13.57
C SER A 51 -5.18 5.28 13.73
N ARG A 52 -4.01 4.87 14.24
CA ARG A 52 -2.81 5.73 14.29
C ARG A 52 -2.39 6.21 12.90
N LEU A 53 -2.41 5.32 11.90
CA LEU A 53 -2.10 5.65 10.50
C LEU A 53 -3.04 6.74 9.98
N LEU A 54 -4.35 6.58 10.18
CA LEU A 54 -5.35 7.56 9.75
C LEU A 54 -5.15 8.92 10.44
N VAL A 55 -4.91 8.91 11.75
CA VAL A 55 -4.63 10.14 12.52
C VAL A 55 -3.34 10.82 12.02
N ALA A 56 -2.26 10.08 11.82
CA ALA A 56 -0.98 10.61 11.32
C ALA A 56 -1.14 11.30 9.95
N LYS A 57 -2.09 10.86 9.14
CA LYS A 57 -2.42 11.46 7.84
C LYS A 57 -3.46 12.58 7.90
N GLY A 58 -4.08 12.81 9.04
CA GLY A 58 -5.25 13.70 9.13
C GLY A 58 -6.46 13.18 8.35
N ARG A 59 -6.67 11.84 8.32
CA ARG A 59 -7.79 11.18 7.63
C ARG A 59 -8.79 10.61 8.61
N GLY A 60 -10.08 10.62 8.20
CA GLY A 60 -11.13 9.89 8.89
C GLY A 60 -11.31 8.47 8.36
N ARG A 61 -12.18 7.70 9.00
CA ARG A 61 -12.51 6.30 8.66
C ARG A 61 -13.14 6.12 7.27
N GLN A 62 -13.72 7.19 6.70
CA GLN A 62 -14.32 7.22 5.36
C GLN A 62 -13.28 7.11 4.22
N MET A 63 -12.00 7.16 4.55
CA MET A 63 -10.89 7.01 3.58
C MET A 63 -9.99 5.83 3.96
N PRO A 64 -10.50 4.58 3.87
CA PRO A 64 -9.75 3.39 4.27
C PRO A 64 -8.45 3.26 3.46
N PRO A 65 -7.33 2.88 4.10
CA PRO A 65 -6.08 2.66 3.40
C PRO A 65 -6.11 1.36 2.58
N PRO A 66 -5.44 1.32 1.42
CA PRO A 66 -5.12 0.06 0.75
C PRO A 66 -4.28 -0.86 1.64
N VAL A 67 -4.25 -2.15 1.30
CA VAL A 67 -3.38 -3.14 1.93
C VAL A 67 -2.31 -3.59 0.94
N LEU A 68 -1.05 -3.43 1.32
CA LEU A 68 0.07 -4.00 0.58
C LEU A 68 0.33 -5.44 1.02
N VAL A 69 0.66 -6.29 0.05
CA VAL A 69 0.95 -7.70 0.26
C VAL A 69 2.30 -8.08 -0.35
N GLY A 70 3.01 -9.03 0.27
CA GLY A 70 4.30 -9.52 -0.21
C GLY A 70 4.20 -10.62 -1.26
N SER A 71 2.99 -11.17 -1.52
CA SER A 71 2.78 -12.22 -2.51
C SER A 71 1.33 -12.27 -2.98
N VAL A 72 1.10 -12.83 -4.17
CA VAL A 72 -0.24 -13.10 -4.70
C VAL A 72 -1.03 -14.04 -3.79
N ARG A 73 -0.36 -15.05 -3.21
CA ARG A 73 -0.97 -15.96 -2.24
C ARG A 73 -1.52 -15.23 -1.01
N ALA A 74 -0.78 -14.24 -0.50
CA ALA A 74 -1.25 -13.41 0.61
C ALA A 74 -2.48 -12.59 0.20
N ALA A 75 -2.50 -12.02 -1.02
CA ALA A 75 -3.65 -11.30 -1.54
C ALA A 75 -4.89 -12.18 -1.65
N SER A 76 -4.76 -13.39 -2.24
CA SER A 76 -5.87 -14.34 -2.40
C SER A 76 -6.49 -14.76 -1.07
N ALA A 77 -5.71 -14.80 0.02
CA ALA A 77 -6.19 -15.10 1.36
C ALA A 77 -7.04 -13.97 1.99
N LEU A 78 -6.98 -12.75 1.43
CA LEU A 78 -7.65 -11.57 1.97
C LEU A 78 -8.97 -11.24 1.27
N VAL A 79 -9.31 -11.93 0.19
CA VAL A 79 -10.51 -11.67 -0.62
C VAL A 79 -11.40 -12.89 -0.70
N GLU A 80 -12.66 -12.68 -1.07
CA GLU A 80 -13.58 -13.80 -1.35
C GLU A 80 -13.17 -14.52 -2.64
N ASP A 81 -12.90 -13.75 -3.69
CA ASP A 81 -12.45 -14.22 -5.00
C ASP A 81 -11.77 -13.07 -5.75
N LEU A 82 -10.75 -13.38 -6.53
CA LEU A 82 -10.11 -12.44 -7.46
C LEU A 82 -10.84 -12.42 -8.82
N GLY A 83 -11.53 -13.49 -9.14
CA GLY A 83 -12.18 -13.68 -10.42
C GLY A 83 -11.19 -13.77 -11.60
N PRO A 84 -11.68 -14.06 -12.81
CA PRO A 84 -10.82 -14.22 -13.98
C PRO A 84 -10.13 -12.91 -14.38
N PHE A 85 -10.80 -11.78 -14.30
CA PHE A 85 -10.20 -10.47 -14.60
C PHE A 85 -9.13 -10.08 -13.58
N GLY A 86 -9.37 -10.35 -12.29
CA GLY A 86 -8.40 -10.08 -11.25
C GLY A 86 -7.12 -10.88 -11.44
N GLN A 87 -7.23 -12.18 -11.80
CA GLN A 87 -6.06 -13.01 -12.08
C GLN A 87 -5.27 -12.49 -13.29
N GLN A 88 -5.93 -12.17 -14.41
CA GLN A 88 -5.27 -11.59 -15.59
C GLN A 88 -4.51 -10.30 -15.28
N LEU A 89 -5.13 -9.40 -14.52
CA LEU A 89 -4.53 -8.13 -14.13
C LEU A 89 -3.34 -8.32 -13.17
N ILE A 90 -3.42 -9.30 -12.26
CA ILE A 90 -2.32 -9.66 -11.36
C ILE A 90 -1.15 -10.23 -12.14
N ASP A 91 -1.39 -11.17 -13.04
CA ASP A 91 -0.35 -11.85 -13.81
C ASP A 91 0.47 -10.86 -14.67
N GLU A 92 -0.17 -9.80 -15.17
CA GLU A 92 0.51 -8.78 -15.99
C GLU A 92 1.14 -7.65 -15.16
N PHE A 93 0.48 -7.18 -14.09
CA PHE A 93 0.84 -5.90 -13.43
C PHE A 93 1.39 -6.05 -12.02
N TRP A 94 1.43 -7.27 -11.43
CA TRP A 94 2.01 -7.48 -10.11
C TRP A 94 3.30 -8.33 -10.17
N PRO A 95 4.34 -7.95 -9.39
CA PRO A 95 4.41 -6.76 -8.53
C PRO A 95 4.48 -5.46 -9.36
N GLY A 96 3.79 -4.41 -8.91
CA GLY A 96 3.78 -3.13 -9.62
C GLY A 96 2.74 -2.13 -9.15
N GLY A 97 2.51 -1.12 -10.00
CA GLY A 97 1.71 0.07 -9.69
C GLY A 97 0.20 -0.09 -9.90
N LEU A 98 -0.35 -1.31 -9.86
CA LEU A 98 -1.79 -1.57 -9.95
C LEU A 98 -2.36 -1.95 -8.58
N THR A 99 -3.42 -1.26 -8.16
CA THR A 99 -4.23 -1.56 -6.98
C THR A 99 -5.59 -2.09 -7.43
N LEU A 100 -6.02 -3.22 -6.84
CA LEU A 100 -7.29 -3.87 -7.13
C LEU A 100 -8.21 -3.78 -5.92
N VAL A 101 -9.43 -3.26 -6.11
CA VAL A 101 -10.48 -3.27 -5.08
C VAL A 101 -11.32 -4.53 -5.27
N CYS A 102 -11.37 -5.36 -4.23
CA CYS A 102 -12.05 -6.65 -4.23
C CYS A 102 -13.01 -6.75 -3.04
N ARG A 103 -13.92 -7.71 -3.06
CA ARG A 103 -14.71 -8.08 -1.89
C ARG A 103 -13.79 -8.72 -0.85
N ALA A 104 -13.77 -8.16 0.37
CA ALA A 104 -12.94 -8.69 1.46
C ALA A 104 -13.45 -10.05 1.93
N GLY A 105 -12.52 -10.93 2.30
CA GLY A 105 -12.86 -12.23 2.87
C GLY A 105 -13.68 -12.09 4.15
N ARG A 106 -14.82 -12.78 4.25
CA ARG A 106 -15.79 -12.64 5.36
C ARG A 106 -15.25 -13.08 6.71
N SER A 107 -14.23 -13.92 6.74
CA SER A 107 -13.61 -14.41 7.96
C SER A 107 -12.56 -13.48 8.56
N LEU A 108 -12.18 -12.40 7.84
CA LEU A 108 -11.14 -11.48 8.28
C LEU A 108 -11.63 -10.62 9.46
N LYS A 109 -10.85 -10.65 10.53
CA LYS A 109 -11.07 -9.83 11.73
C LYS A 109 -10.12 -8.63 11.71
N TRP A 110 -10.38 -7.68 10.83
CA TRP A 110 -9.66 -6.41 10.75
C TRP A 110 -10.61 -5.22 10.76
N ASP A 111 -10.06 -4.04 11.00
CA ASP A 111 -10.79 -2.77 10.89
C ASP A 111 -9.92 -1.76 10.16
N LEU A 112 -10.15 -1.63 8.87
CA LEU A 112 -9.47 -0.67 8.00
C LEU A 112 -10.22 0.66 7.85
N GLY A 113 -11.34 0.84 8.54
CA GLY A 113 -12.27 1.96 8.37
C GLY A 113 -13.55 1.54 7.64
N ASP A 114 -14.22 2.51 7.01
CA ASP A 114 -15.53 2.32 6.37
C ASP A 114 -15.38 1.70 4.98
N THR A 115 -14.95 0.44 4.93
CA THR A 115 -14.61 -0.27 3.68
C THR A 115 -15.83 -0.81 2.92
N LYS A 116 -17.01 -0.80 3.52
CA LYS A 116 -18.26 -1.37 2.94
C LYS A 116 -18.09 -2.83 2.45
N GLY A 117 -17.26 -3.61 3.14
CA GLY A 117 -16.99 -5.01 2.79
C GLY A 117 -16.00 -5.21 1.64
N THR A 118 -15.25 -4.18 1.26
CA THR A 118 -14.20 -4.27 0.23
C THR A 118 -12.80 -4.07 0.81
N VAL A 119 -11.79 -4.40 0.04
CA VAL A 119 -10.39 -4.12 0.33
C VAL A 119 -9.65 -3.76 -0.96
N ALA A 120 -8.82 -2.73 -0.90
CA ALA A 120 -7.91 -2.38 -1.98
C ALA A 120 -6.57 -3.08 -1.74
N LEU A 121 -6.11 -3.92 -2.68
CA LEU A 121 -4.89 -4.71 -2.57
C LEU A 121 -3.86 -4.30 -3.62
N ARG A 122 -2.58 -4.32 -3.24
CA ARG A 122 -1.47 -4.13 -4.17
C ARG A 122 -0.24 -4.92 -3.72
N MET A 123 0.50 -5.50 -4.66
CA MET A 123 1.84 -6.03 -4.46
C MET A 123 2.86 -5.05 -5.06
N PRO A 124 3.63 -4.29 -4.25
CA PRO A 124 4.54 -3.27 -4.75
C PRO A 124 5.79 -3.90 -5.39
N LYS A 125 6.35 -3.23 -6.41
CA LYS A 125 7.61 -3.66 -7.05
C LYS A 125 8.80 -2.91 -6.44
N HIS A 126 9.08 -3.16 -5.19
CA HIS A 126 10.26 -2.57 -4.53
C HIS A 126 10.88 -3.57 -3.54
N PRO A 127 12.19 -3.85 -3.62
CA PRO A 127 12.81 -4.92 -2.84
C PRO A 127 12.70 -4.70 -1.32
N VAL A 128 12.88 -3.47 -0.83
CA VAL A 128 12.73 -3.14 0.59
C VAL A 128 11.30 -3.34 1.06
N ALA A 129 10.30 -2.91 0.28
CA ALA A 129 8.89 -3.10 0.60
C ALA A 129 8.53 -4.59 0.66
N LEU A 130 8.96 -5.38 -0.34
CA LEU A 130 8.69 -6.81 -0.39
C LEU A 130 9.37 -7.56 0.76
N ALA A 131 10.61 -7.20 1.11
CA ALA A 131 11.31 -7.78 2.26
C ALA A 131 10.59 -7.49 3.57
N LEU A 132 10.13 -6.24 3.80
CA LEU A 132 9.35 -5.89 4.98
C LEU A 132 8.02 -6.66 5.03
N LEU A 133 7.28 -6.72 3.93
CA LEU A 133 6.00 -7.43 3.84
C LEU A 133 6.14 -8.95 4.02
N ALA A 134 7.29 -9.54 3.69
CA ALA A 134 7.57 -10.95 3.95
C ALA A 134 7.66 -11.24 5.46
N GLU A 135 8.19 -10.30 6.25
CA GLU A 135 8.35 -10.44 7.70
C GLU A 135 7.08 -10.03 8.48
N THR A 136 6.41 -8.96 8.05
CA THR A 136 5.26 -8.40 8.78
C THR A 136 3.93 -9.01 8.38
N GLY A 137 3.84 -9.60 7.18
CA GLY A 137 2.58 -9.89 6.52
C GLY A 137 1.91 -8.64 5.94
N PRO A 138 0.59 -8.70 5.66
CA PRO A 138 -0.16 -7.60 5.04
C PRO A 138 -0.16 -6.33 5.88
N MET A 139 0.14 -5.20 5.25
CA MET A 139 0.18 -3.88 5.88
C MET A 139 -0.85 -2.93 5.28
N ALA A 140 -1.59 -2.21 6.11
CA ALA A 140 -2.37 -1.05 5.69
C ALA A 140 -1.40 0.08 5.35
N VAL A 141 -1.41 0.56 4.10
CA VAL A 141 -0.43 1.55 3.61
C VAL A 141 -1.13 2.64 2.82
N SER A 142 -0.78 3.88 3.09
CA SER A 142 -1.20 5.04 2.29
C SER A 142 0.02 5.82 1.84
N SER A 143 -0.10 6.76 0.88
CA SER A 143 1.01 7.66 0.53
C SER A 143 1.57 8.39 1.75
N ALA A 144 2.90 8.55 1.84
CA ALA A 144 3.59 9.14 2.99
C ALA A 144 3.56 10.68 2.93
N ASN A 145 2.35 11.27 3.12
CA ASN A 145 2.10 12.71 3.15
C ASN A 145 0.94 13.04 4.06
N LEU A 146 0.84 14.28 4.51
CA LEU A 146 -0.39 14.80 5.10
C LEU A 146 -1.49 14.87 4.02
N THR A 147 -2.74 14.67 4.40
CA THR A 147 -3.87 14.76 3.46
C THR A 147 -3.96 16.16 2.87
N GLY A 148 -4.06 16.25 1.54
CA GLY A 148 -4.07 17.51 0.81
C GLY A 148 -2.68 18.01 0.38
N SER A 149 -1.59 17.45 0.92
CA SER A 149 -0.22 17.75 0.48
C SER A 149 0.23 16.79 -0.63
N PRO A 150 1.25 17.14 -1.45
CA PRO A 150 1.84 16.24 -2.43
C PRO A 150 2.39 14.97 -1.78
N ALA A 151 2.26 13.83 -2.47
CA ALA A 151 2.86 12.58 -2.02
C ALA A 151 4.39 12.69 -2.00
N ALA A 152 5.02 12.12 -0.97
CA ALA A 152 6.48 12.11 -0.87
C ALA A 152 7.09 11.15 -1.89
N ILE A 153 8.10 11.60 -2.60
CA ILE A 153 8.93 10.78 -3.51
C ILE A 153 10.31 10.47 -2.93
N THR A 154 10.61 11.00 -1.73
CA THR A 154 11.80 10.67 -0.92
C THR A 154 11.43 10.45 0.53
N ALA A 155 12.24 9.69 1.27
CA ALA A 155 12.06 9.51 2.71
C ALA A 155 12.20 10.83 3.49
N ALA A 156 13.05 11.73 3.02
CA ALA A 156 13.22 13.07 3.60
C ALA A 156 11.94 13.92 3.52
N GLN A 157 11.29 13.95 2.34
CA GLN A 157 9.99 14.63 2.18
C GLN A 157 8.89 14.02 3.05
N ALA A 158 8.87 12.68 3.19
CA ALA A 158 7.94 12.00 4.09
C ALA A 158 8.18 12.40 5.54
N ARG A 159 9.45 12.47 5.97
CA ARG A 159 9.83 12.87 7.32
C ARG A 159 9.50 14.34 7.61
N GLU A 160 9.67 15.23 6.64
CA GLU A 160 9.29 16.64 6.78
C GLU A 160 7.79 16.79 7.07
N GLN A 161 6.94 16.00 6.42
CA GLN A 161 5.49 16.07 6.59
C GLN A 161 4.97 15.31 7.82
N LEU A 162 5.54 14.14 8.15
CA LEU A 162 5.00 13.22 9.14
C LEU A 162 5.75 13.23 10.48
N GLY A 163 7.01 13.68 10.49
CA GLY A 163 7.81 13.88 11.71
C GLY A 163 7.85 12.67 12.62
N ASP A 164 7.81 12.90 13.92
CA ASP A 164 7.90 11.89 14.97
C ASP A 164 6.61 11.07 15.17
N THR A 165 5.59 11.22 14.31
CA THR A 165 4.42 10.34 14.31
C THR A 165 4.74 8.95 13.75
N VAL A 166 5.82 8.83 12.98
CA VAL A 166 6.35 7.61 12.39
C VAL A 166 7.51 7.08 13.23
N ASP A 167 7.54 5.79 13.50
CA ASP A 167 8.57 5.17 14.33
C ASP A 167 9.87 4.92 13.52
N VAL A 168 9.75 4.48 12.26
CA VAL A 168 10.90 4.14 11.40
C VAL A 168 10.70 4.65 9.99
N TYR A 169 11.75 5.25 9.42
CA TYR A 169 11.86 5.65 8.02
C TYR A 169 12.89 4.77 7.31
N LEU A 170 12.47 4.08 6.25
CA LEU A 170 13.34 3.32 5.35
C LEU A 170 13.58 4.15 4.09
N ASP A 171 14.79 4.63 3.89
CA ASP A 171 15.17 5.40 2.70
C ASP A 171 15.70 4.48 1.61
N GLY A 172 14.91 4.25 0.58
CA GLY A 172 15.28 3.47 -0.61
C GLY A 172 15.72 4.34 -1.79
N GLY A 173 16.03 5.62 -1.54
CA GLY A 173 16.29 6.61 -2.59
C GLY A 173 15.02 7.24 -3.16
N PRO A 174 15.15 8.12 -4.14
CA PRO A 174 13.99 8.79 -4.76
C PRO A 174 13.16 7.80 -5.58
N CYS A 175 11.83 7.94 -5.52
CA CYS A 175 10.94 7.23 -6.43
C CYS A 175 11.16 7.70 -7.88
N GLU A 176 10.99 6.79 -8.84
CA GLU A 176 11.13 7.09 -10.28
C GLU A 176 9.99 7.98 -10.80
N THR A 177 8.88 8.03 -10.09
CA THR A 177 7.68 8.80 -10.46
C THR A 177 7.04 9.44 -9.23
N ASP A 178 6.29 10.51 -9.44
CA ASP A 178 5.38 11.13 -8.47
C ASP A 178 3.92 10.64 -8.63
N THR A 179 3.70 9.78 -9.62
CA THR A 179 2.37 9.28 -9.97
C THR A 179 1.99 8.09 -9.08
N PRO A 180 0.82 8.12 -8.42
CA PRO A 180 0.38 7.01 -7.57
C PRO A 180 -0.06 5.79 -8.39
N SER A 181 -0.39 4.69 -7.70
CA SER A 181 -0.92 3.49 -8.32
C SER A 181 -2.26 3.75 -9.03
N THR A 182 -2.49 3.06 -10.13
CA THR A 182 -3.81 2.96 -10.77
C THR A 182 -4.72 2.10 -9.90
N ILE A 183 -6.00 2.45 -9.78
CA ILE A 183 -6.98 1.69 -8.99
C ILE A 183 -8.08 1.17 -9.90
N VAL A 184 -8.30 -0.14 -9.89
CA VAL A 184 -9.38 -0.83 -10.61
C VAL A 184 -10.28 -1.54 -9.60
N ASP A 185 -11.58 -1.36 -9.72
CA ASP A 185 -12.63 -2.03 -8.96
C ASP A 185 -13.06 -3.32 -9.64
N LEU A 186 -13.02 -4.41 -8.91
CA LEU A 186 -13.42 -5.77 -9.32
C LEU A 186 -14.65 -6.28 -8.54
N THR A 187 -15.36 -5.40 -7.84
CA THR A 187 -16.50 -5.82 -7.00
C THR A 187 -17.78 -6.10 -7.79
N ASP A 188 -17.85 -5.63 -9.04
CA ASP A 188 -18.93 -5.87 -9.99
C ASP A 188 -18.49 -6.81 -11.12
N ASP A 189 -19.42 -7.21 -11.99
CA ASP A 189 -19.18 -8.13 -13.11
C ASP A 189 -18.14 -7.60 -14.13
N MET A 190 -18.00 -6.29 -14.25
CA MET A 190 -17.05 -5.63 -15.14
C MET A 190 -16.05 -4.78 -14.35
N PRO A 191 -14.73 -4.98 -14.56
CA PRO A 191 -13.70 -4.14 -13.97
C PRO A 191 -13.89 -2.66 -14.30
N ARG A 192 -13.76 -1.78 -13.30
CA ARG A 192 -13.89 -0.33 -13.47
C ARG A 192 -12.67 0.41 -12.97
N LEU A 193 -12.17 1.36 -13.77
CA LEU A 193 -11.11 2.27 -13.38
C LEU A 193 -11.65 3.30 -12.38
N LEU A 194 -11.17 3.27 -11.13
CA LEU A 194 -11.51 4.24 -10.08
C LEU A 194 -10.53 5.41 -10.01
N ARG A 195 -9.26 5.17 -10.33
CA ARG A 195 -8.21 6.21 -10.33
C ARG A 195 -7.17 5.93 -11.39
N THR A 196 -6.90 6.92 -12.21
CA THR A 196 -5.76 6.90 -13.13
C THR A 196 -4.46 7.03 -12.32
N GLY A 197 -3.45 6.26 -12.68
CA GLY A 197 -2.13 6.25 -12.09
C GLY A 197 -1.07 5.79 -13.09
N VAL A 198 0.01 5.15 -12.62
CA VAL A 198 1.14 4.73 -13.46
C VAL A 198 0.81 3.70 -14.53
N VAL A 199 -0.24 2.90 -14.34
CA VAL A 199 -0.76 1.99 -15.38
C VAL A 199 -1.87 2.68 -16.14
N SER A 200 -1.66 2.94 -17.46
CA SER A 200 -2.66 3.61 -18.29
C SER A 200 -3.88 2.72 -18.58
N ILE A 201 -5.03 3.36 -18.84
CA ILE A 201 -6.26 2.61 -19.23
C ILE A 201 -6.04 1.81 -20.51
N GLY A 202 -5.21 2.30 -21.44
CA GLY A 202 -4.84 1.57 -22.65
C GLY A 202 -4.20 0.23 -22.33
N ARG A 203 -3.18 0.23 -21.45
CA ARG A 203 -2.51 -1.00 -21.01
C ARG A 203 -3.45 -1.95 -20.25
N LEU A 204 -4.34 -1.42 -19.41
CA LEU A 204 -5.34 -2.25 -18.73
C LEU A 204 -6.26 -2.97 -19.74
N ARG A 205 -6.70 -2.25 -20.79
CA ARG A 205 -7.62 -2.78 -21.82
C ARG A 205 -6.98 -3.80 -22.76
N GLU A 206 -5.67 -3.85 -22.84
CA GLU A 206 -4.94 -4.92 -23.56
C GLU A 206 -5.05 -6.27 -22.82
N VAL A 207 -5.33 -6.24 -21.51
CA VAL A 207 -5.36 -7.44 -20.65
C VAL A 207 -6.78 -7.83 -20.26
N ALA A 208 -7.62 -6.86 -19.92
CA ALA A 208 -8.99 -7.08 -19.46
C ALA A 208 -9.93 -5.98 -19.94
N ALA A 209 -11.23 -6.30 -20.08
CA ALA A 209 -12.25 -5.33 -20.43
C ALA A 209 -12.51 -4.37 -19.28
N VAL A 210 -11.77 -3.25 -19.21
CA VAL A 210 -11.89 -2.24 -18.14
C VAL A 210 -12.72 -1.07 -18.60
N ALA A 211 -13.84 -0.81 -17.92
CA ALA A 211 -14.69 0.37 -18.12
C ALA A 211 -14.14 1.58 -17.35
N MET A 212 -14.54 2.80 -17.75
CA MET A 212 -14.33 3.98 -16.92
C MET A 212 -15.28 3.93 -15.73
N GLY A 213 -14.77 4.31 -14.57
CA GLY A 213 -15.61 4.51 -13.40
C GLY A 213 -16.51 5.74 -13.52
N PRO A 214 -17.44 5.93 -12.59
CA PRO A 214 -18.19 7.19 -12.51
C PRO A 214 -17.22 8.35 -12.20
N ASP A 215 -17.50 9.52 -12.79
CA ASP A 215 -16.80 10.79 -12.51
C ASP A 215 -16.98 11.23 -11.06
#